data_4bcc9d98628d65e5ab134c30b1cfae06
#
_entry.id   4bcc9d98628d65e5ab134c30b1cfae06
#
_cell.length_a   1.000
_cell.length_b   1.000
_cell.length_c   1.000
_cell.angle_alpha   90.00
_cell.angle_beta   90.00
_cell.angle_gamma   90.00
#
_symmetry.space_group_name_H-M   'P 1'
#
loop_
_entity.id
_entity.type
_entity.pdbx_description
1 polymer ?
#
loop_
_entity_poly.entity_id
_entity_poly.type
_entity_poly.pdbx_seq_one_letter_code
_entity_poly.pdbx_strand_id
1 'polypeptide(L)'
;MLGGLYVVNQSTKQWELKYKDTVKAYGYAHLARFSTGWVFYKGARGDGKNYVIIVYDDGTVKERSVVGPVSSISTGPYDYCCVGASYQGGARIYTFLATSVPDSLTYYTPGMFTPSAVIQGFHSSPRSVVYSTTSNYTYVSTNPTGTQWTAATTRPQLTGLTKGLYVNEAGTNTFMLIGNNMKSVSTDRGNNWTTSTLGEYTLTDLIYVDSNWYAIGSNGTKRLLLQNTASTFDQSNKILDLPDYSRQVIKINT
;
A
#
# COMPACT_ATOMS: atom_id res chain seq x y z
N MET A 1 -16.12 -4.97 18.13
CA MET A 1 -15.34 -3.81 18.61
C MET A 1 -15.68 -2.64 17.69
N LEU A 2 -15.96 -1.46 18.23
CA LEU A 2 -16.09 -0.24 17.42
C LEU A 2 -14.67 0.32 17.26
N GLY A 3 -14.26 0.55 16.03
CA GLY A 3 -12.94 1.10 15.70
C GLY A 3 -13.01 2.56 15.29
N GLY A 4 -11.86 3.15 15.03
CA GLY A 4 -11.77 4.52 14.54
C GLY A 4 -10.40 4.82 13.94
N LEU A 5 -10.33 5.90 13.18
CA LEU A 5 -9.08 6.48 12.70
C LEU A 5 -8.64 7.55 13.71
N TYR A 6 -7.48 7.33 14.31
CA TYR A 6 -6.81 8.31 15.16
C TYR A 6 -5.56 8.83 14.45
N VAL A 7 -5.37 10.13 14.49
CA VAL A 7 -4.23 10.82 13.89
C VAL A 7 -3.56 11.67 14.95
N VAL A 8 -2.24 11.70 15.00
CA VAL A 8 -1.50 12.57 15.92
C VAL A 8 -1.58 14.00 15.40
N ASN A 9 -2.11 14.91 16.21
CA ASN A 9 -2.02 16.33 15.96
C ASN A 9 -0.57 16.78 16.15
N GLN A 10 0.05 17.30 15.10
CA GLN A 10 1.47 17.64 15.11
C GLN A 10 1.82 18.79 16.06
N SER A 11 0.88 19.70 16.28
CA SER A 11 1.08 20.85 17.16
C SER A 11 0.96 20.46 18.65
N THR A 12 -0.07 19.67 19.00
CA THR A 12 -0.35 19.29 20.39
C THR A 12 0.30 17.98 20.81
N LYS A 13 0.80 17.18 19.83
CA LYS A 13 1.30 15.80 20.03
C LYS A 13 0.26 14.84 20.65
N GLN A 14 -1.01 15.19 20.56
CA GLN A 14 -2.13 14.41 21.06
C GLN A 14 -2.79 13.60 19.94
N TRP A 15 -3.35 12.44 20.30
CA TRP A 15 -4.15 11.64 19.37
C TRP A 15 -5.53 12.25 19.20
N GLU A 16 -5.90 12.58 17.97
CA GLU A 16 -7.21 13.07 17.60
C GLU A 16 -8.00 11.99 16.88
N LEU A 17 -9.26 11.79 17.28
CA LEU A 17 -10.19 10.91 16.60
C LEU A 17 -10.72 11.62 15.35
N LYS A 18 -10.33 11.16 14.15
CA LYS A 18 -10.82 11.71 12.87
C LYS A 18 -12.02 10.95 12.33
N TYR A 19 -12.17 9.67 12.68
CA TYR A 19 -13.31 8.86 12.28
C TYR A 19 -13.64 7.85 13.38
N LYS A 20 -14.93 7.77 13.75
CA LYS A 20 -15.47 6.78 14.67
C LYS A 20 -16.46 5.88 13.94
N ASP A 21 -16.22 4.59 14.02
CA ASP A 21 -17.17 3.64 13.44
C ASP A 21 -18.43 3.52 14.28
N THR A 22 -19.58 3.61 13.64
CA THR A 22 -20.90 3.42 14.25
C THR A 22 -21.43 2.00 14.06
N VAL A 23 -20.78 1.19 13.21
CA VAL A 23 -21.22 -0.17 12.89
C VAL A 23 -20.07 -1.13 13.18
N LYS A 24 -20.37 -2.26 13.86
CA LYS A 24 -19.37 -3.31 14.07
C LYS A 24 -18.81 -3.80 12.73
N ALA A 25 -17.49 -3.84 12.62
CA ALA A 25 -16.74 -4.43 11.52
C ALA A 25 -15.81 -5.52 12.02
N TYR A 26 -15.48 -6.46 11.14
CA TYR A 26 -14.61 -7.60 11.46
C TYR A 26 -13.11 -7.29 11.33
N GLY A 27 -12.74 -6.01 11.42
CA GLY A 27 -11.36 -5.56 11.44
C GLY A 27 -11.11 -4.44 10.44
N TYR A 28 -9.99 -3.77 10.67
CA TYR A 28 -9.43 -2.78 9.75
C TYR A 28 -8.12 -3.35 9.23
N ALA A 29 -7.97 -3.32 7.94
CA ALA A 29 -6.73 -3.66 7.28
C ALA A 29 -6.50 -2.65 6.16
N HIS A 30 -5.24 -2.38 5.88
CA HIS A 30 -4.83 -1.49 4.81
C HIS A 30 -5.28 -0.03 5.00
N LEU A 31 -4.32 0.81 5.25
CA LEU A 31 -4.45 2.26 5.41
C LEU A 31 -3.46 2.94 4.47
N ALA A 32 -3.90 3.96 3.76
CA ALA A 32 -3.03 4.79 2.93
C ALA A 32 -3.36 6.27 3.11
N ARG A 33 -2.34 7.11 3.10
CA ARG A 33 -2.45 8.59 3.19
C ARG A 33 -2.45 9.18 1.79
N PHE A 34 -3.32 10.15 1.52
CA PHE A 34 -3.23 11.06 0.38
C PHE A 34 -3.09 12.51 0.89
N SER A 35 -2.94 13.50 0.00
CA SER A 35 -2.57 14.87 0.41
C SER A 35 -3.49 15.47 1.48
N THR A 36 -4.79 15.27 1.39
CA THR A 36 -5.82 15.89 2.23
C THR A 36 -6.66 14.89 3.02
N GLY A 37 -6.18 13.65 3.21
CA GLY A 37 -6.97 12.66 3.93
C GLY A 37 -6.39 11.25 3.91
N TRP A 38 -7.21 10.30 4.28
CA TRP A 38 -6.88 8.89 4.47
C TRP A 38 -7.87 8.00 3.74
N VAL A 39 -7.38 6.92 3.16
CA VAL A 39 -8.19 5.83 2.60
C VAL A 39 -7.87 4.56 3.38
N PHE A 40 -8.91 3.86 3.84
CA PHE A 40 -8.71 2.58 4.51
C PHE A 40 -9.86 1.61 4.24
N TYR A 41 -9.56 0.34 4.40
CA TYR A 41 -10.54 -0.73 4.29
C TYR A 41 -11.16 -1.03 5.63
N LYS A 42 -12.47 -1.07 5.63
CA LYS A 42 -13.28 -1.61 6.70
C LYS A 42 -13.83 -2.94 6.24
N GLY A 43 -13.50 -3.98 6.96
CA GLY A 43 -13.97 -5.34 6.70
C GLY A 43 -15.48 -5.45 6.56
N ALA A 44 -15.98 -6.63 6.25
CA ALA A 44 -17.41 -6.85 6.06
C ALA A 44 -18.22 -6.30 7.24
N ARG A 45 -19.23 -5.51 6.93
CA ARG A 45 -20.24 -5.08 7.91
C ARG A 45 -21.25 -6.18 8.16
N GLY A 46 -22.12 -5.97 9.15
CA GLY A 46 -23.25 -6.85 9.42
C GLY A 46 -24.24 -6.99 8.26
N ASP A 47 -24.18 -6.10 7.25
CA ASP A 47 -24.92 -6.19 5.99
C ASP A 47 -24.21 -7.07 4.93
N GLY A 48 -23.08 -7.67 5.27
CA GLY A 48 -22.28 -8.52 4.38
C GLY A 48 -21.49 -7.78 3.31
N LYS A 49 -21.52 -6.43 3.30
CA LYS A 49 -20.81 -5.62 2.32
C LYS A 49 -19.43 -5.19 2.84
N ASN A 50 -18.50 -5.04 1.91
CA ASN A 50 -17.17 -4.48 2.15
C ASN A 50 -17.15 -2.99 1.78
N TYR A 51 -16.39 -2.19 2.54
CA TYR A 51 -16.34 -0.76 2.33
C TYR A 51 -14.92 -0.24 2.35
N VAL A 52 -14.66 0.72 1.46
CA VAL A 52 -13.52 1.63 1.52
C VAL A 52 -14.03 2.94 2.12
N ILE A 53 -13.34 3.41 3.14
CA ILE A 53 -13.64 4.64 3.85
C ILE A 53 -12.60 5.68 3.49
N ILE A 54 -13.06 6.86 3.11
CA ILE A 54 -12.22 8.01 2.82
C ILE A 54 -12.53 9.07 3.88
N VAL A 55 -11.54 9.47 4.65
CA VAL A 55 -11.64 10.48 5.70
C VAL A 55 -10.74 11.63 5.33
N TYR A 56 -11.34 12.79 5.10
CA TYR A 56 -10.62 14.02 4.80
C TYR A 56 -10.14 14.70 6.08
N ASP A 57 -9.11 15.53 5.97
CA ASP A 57 -8.53 16.26 7.10
C ASP A 57 -9.52 17.28 7.70
N ASP A 58 -10.49 17.77 6.91
CA ASP A 58 -11.58 18.64 7.35
C ASP A 58 -12.69 17.89 8.14
N GLY A 59 -12.56 16.58 8.29
CA GLY A 59 -13.53 15.73 8.98
C GLY A 59 -14.63 15.15 8.07
N THR A 60 -14.66 15.51 6.79
CA THR A 60 -15.59 14.92 5.82
C THR A 60 -15.29 13.42 5.66
N VAL A 61 -16.34 12.60 5.61
CA VAL A 61 -16.23 11.15 5.45
C VAL A 61 -17.04 10.70 4.23
N LYS A 62 -16.41 9.88 3.38
CA LYS A 62 -17.09 9.17 2.30
C LYS A 62 -16.91 7.68 2.46
N GLU A 63 -17.98 6.92 2.37
CA GLU A 63 -17.95 5.46 2.38
C GLU A 63 -18.36 4.93 1.01
N ARG A 64 -17.61 3.97 0.48
CA ARG A 64 -17.88 3.37 -0.84
C ARG A 64 -17.85 1.85 -0.73
N SER A 65 -18.91 1.22 -1.18
CA SER A 65 -18.96 -0.25 -1.22
C SER A 65 -18.01 -0.79 -2.31
N VAL A 66 -17.38 -1.90 -1.99
CA VAL A 66 -16.52 -2.65 -2.91
C VAL A 66 -16.94 -4.11 -2.93
N VAL A 67 -16.75 -4.76 -4.06
CA VAL A 67 -17.10 -6.17 -4.25
C VAL A 67 -15.93 -7.04 -3.77
N GLY A 68 -16.17 -7.83 -2.75
CA GLY A 68 -15.19 -8.75 -2.16
C GLY A 68 -14.25 -8.11 -1.13
N PRO A 69 -13.53 -8.92 -0.38
CA PRO A 69 -12.57 -8.45 0.60
C PRO A 69 -11.40 -7.75 -0.06
N VAL A 70 -10.98 -6.63 0.52
CA VAL A 70 -9.81 -5.87 0.08
C VAL A 70 -8.54 -6.53 0.60
N SER A 71 -7.56 -6.70 -0.26
CA SER A 71 -6.26 -7.29 0.06
C SER A 71 -5.13 -6.25 0.10
N SER A 72 -5.32 -5.08 -0.54
CA SER A 72 -4.31 -4.04 -0.55
C SER A 72 -4.91 -2.69 -0.94
N ILE A 73 -4.36 -1.61 -0.37
CA ILE A 73 -4.66 -0.21 -0.76
C ILE A 73 -3.32 0.51 -0.95
N SER A 74 -3.25 1.34 -1.99
CA SER A 74 -2.13 2.23 -2.22
C SER A 74 -2.63 3.58 -2.72
N THR A 75 -2.02 4.64 -2.24
CA THR A 75 -2.15 6.00 -2.78
C THR A 75 -0.84 6.37 -3.46
N GLY A 76 -0.93 7.15 -4.50
CA GLY A 76 0.23 7.61 -5.27
C GLY A 76 0.24 9.13 -5.42
N PRO A 77 1.16 9.64 -6.21
CA PRO A 77 1.22 11.05 -6.57
C PRO A 77 -0.10 11.55 -7.16
N TYR A 78 -0.40 12.83 -6.93
CA TYR A 78 -1.62 13.48 -7.40
C TYR A 78 -2.91 12.86 -6.84
N ASP A 79 -2.84 12.23 -5.65
CA ASP A 79 -3.98 11.67 -4.91
C ASP A 79 -4.77 10.57 -5.62
N TYR A 80 -4.18 9.92 -6.62
CA TYR A 80 -4.76 8.71 -7.15
C TYR A 80 -4.67 7.58 -6.14
N CYS A 81 -5.75 6.84 -5.99
CA CYS A 81 -5.86 5.68 -5.11
C CYS A 81 -6.10 4.42 -5.95
N CYS A 82 -5.46 3.33 -5.56
CA CYS A 82 -5.69 2.00 -6.09
C CYS A 82 -6.08 1.05 -4.97
N VAL A 83 -7.18 0.33 -5.15
CA VAL A 83 -7.68 -0.67 -4.20
C VAL A 83 -7.77 -2.01 -4.91
N GLY A 84 -7.10 -3.01 -4.37
CA GLY A 84 -7.15 -4.39 -4.81
C GLY A 84 -8.09 -5.21 -3.92
N ALA A 85 -9.08 -5.83 -4.52
CA ALA A 85 -10.00 -6.76 -3.87
C ALA A 85 -10.11 -8.04 -4.70
N SER A 86 -10.68 -9.10 -4.12
CA SER A 86 -10.96 -10.34 -4.83
C SER A 86 -12.40 -10.79 -4.62
N TYR A 87 -13.01 -11.30 -5.67
CA TYR A 87 -14.33 -11.90 -5.58
C TYR A 87 -14.44 -13.07 -6.56
N GLN A 88 -14.89 -14.22 -6.07
CA GLN A 88 -15.03 -15.45 -6.87
C GLN A 88 -13.77 -15.80 -7.67
N GLY A 89 -12.60 -15.65 -7.05
CA GLY A 89 -11.30 -15.94 -7.68
C GLY A 89 -10.79 -14.90 -8.67
N GLY A 90 -11.56 -13.86 -8.98
CA GLY A 90 -11.15 -12.79 -9.90
C GLY A 90 -10.70 -11.52 -9.18
N ALA A 91 -9.68 -10.87 -9.71
CA ALA A 91 -9.25 -9.55 -9.24
C ALA A 91 -10.33 -8.50 -9.49
N ARG A 92 -10.51 -7.61 -8.52
CA ARG A 92 -11.35 -6.41 -8.61
C ARG A 92 -10.49 -5.22 -8.25
N ILE A 93 -10.12 -4.43 -9.24
CA ILE A 93 -9.23 -3.30 -9.07
C ILE A 93 -10.03 -2.02 -9.26
N TYR A 94 -10.02 -1.19 -8.21
CA TYR A 94 -10.64 0.12 -8.22
C TYR A 94 -9.54 1.18 -8.28
N THR A 95 -9.66 2.12 -9.22
CA THR A 95 -8.80 3.29 -9.29
C THR A 95 -9.66 4.54 -9.29
N PHE A 96 -9.33 5.51 -8.46
CA PHE A 96 -10.07 6.75 -8.33
C PHE A 96 -9.19 7.88 -7.80
N LEU A 97 -9.61 9.11 -8.03
CA LEU A 97 -8.99 10.28 -7.43
C LEU A 97 -9.54 10.45 -6.01
N ALA A 98 -8.68 10.38 -4.99
CA ALA A 98 -9.11 10.40 -3.59
C ALA A 98 -9.70 11.76 -3.17
N THR A 99 -9.26 12.86 -3.80
CA THR A 99 -9.82 14.20 -3.58
C THR A 99 -11.20 14.41 -4.25
N SER A 100 -11.58 13.55 -5.21
CA SER A 100 -12.86 13.62 -5.92
C SER A 100 -13.46 12.23 -6.11
N VAL A 101 -13.78 11.57 -4.99
CA VAL A 101 -14.32 10.20 -4.99
C VAL A 101 -15.73 10.17 -5.57
N PRO A 102 -16.00 9.38 -6.63
CA PRO A 102 -17.34 9.24 -7.21
C PRO A 102 -18.31 8.55 -6.24
N ASP A 103 -19.60 8.70 -6.45
CA ASP A 103 -20.65 8.12 -5.59
C ASP A 103 -20.67 6.59 -5.65
N SER A 104 -20.28 6.01 -6.76
CA SER A 104 -20.05 4.57 -6.90
C SER A 104 -18.68 4.29 -7.50
N LEU A 105 -17.98 3.29 -6.97
CA LEU A 105 -16.70 2.86 -7.50
C LEU A 105 -16.91 1.78 -8.57
N THR A 106 -16.29 1.99 -9.73
CA THR A 106 -16.22 0.98 -10.78
C THR A 106 -14.92 0.19 -10.63
N TYR A 107 -14.99 -1.13 -10.79
CA TYR A 107 -13.81 -1.99 -10.78
C TYR A 107 -13.49 -2.53 -12.16
N TYR A 108 -12.24 -2.89 -12.33
CA TYR A 108 -11.72 -3.58 -13.51
C TYR A 108 -11.16 -4.94 -13.11
N THR A 109 -11.27 -5.91 -14.02
CA THR A 109 -10.81 -7.29 -13.76
C THR A 109 -9.66 -7.60 -14.71
N PRO A 110 -8.41 -7.40 -14.30
CA PRO A 110 -7.26 -7.71 -15.15
C PRO A 110 -7.06 -9.21 -15.35
N GLY A 111 -7.61 -10.06 -14.49
CA GLY A 111 -7.50 -11.51 -14.62
C GLY A 111 -8.15 -12.26 -13.45
N MET A 112 -8.15 -13.58 -13.56
CA MET A 112 -8.64 -14.51 -12.54
C MET A 112 -7.52 -14.83 -11.55
N PHE A 113 -7.31 -13.95 -10.58
CA PHE A 113 -6.34 -14.13 -9.49
C PHE A 113 -6.73 -13.24 -8.30
N THR A 114 -6.15 -13.53 -7.14
CA THR A 114 -6.28 -12.67 -5.94
C THR A 114 -5.12 -11.67 -5.91
N PRO A 115 -5.38 -10.35 -5.92
CA PRO A 115 -4.32 -9.35 -5.74
C PRO A 115 -3.66 -9.53 -4.38
N SER A 116 -2.33 -9.59 -4.33
CA SER A 116 -1.56 -9.60 -3.08
C SER A 116 -1.05 -8.21 -2.73
N ALA A 117 -0.73 -7.40 -3.74
CA ALA A 117 -0.42 -5.99 -3.61
C ALA A 117 -0.97 -5.20 -4.79
N VAL A 118 -1.36 -3.96 -4.51
CA VAL A 118 -1.53 -2.91 -5.51
C VAL A 118 -0.60 -1.76 -5.19
N ILE A 119 -0.06 -1.13 -6.21
CA ILE A 119 0.82 0.02 -6.09
C ILE A 119 0.28 1.11 -7.01
N GLN A 120 0.01 2.29 -6.45
CA GLN A 120 -0.30 3.48 -7.21
C GLN A 120 0.97 4.32 -7.33
N GLY A 121 1.39 4.61 -8.54
CA GLY A 121 2.60 5.38 -8.80
C GLY A 121 2.43 6.35 -9.96
N PHE A 122 3.54 6.87 -10.43
CA PHE A 122 3.61 7.83 -11.51
C PHE A 122 4.81 7.54 -12.42
N HIS A 123 4.58 7.60 -13.72
CA HIS A 123 5.65 7.60 -14.71
C HIS A 123 5.12 8.29 -15.97
N SER A 124 5.38 9.59 -16.11
CA SER A 124 4.76 10.50 -17.09
C SER A 124 3.23 10.66 -16.95
N SER A 125 2.56 9.75 -16.29
CA SER A 125 1.13 9.80 -15.92
C SER A 125 0.87 8.82 -14.76
N PRO A 126 -0.26 8.94 -14.03
CA PRO A 126 -0.64 7.97 -13.01
C PRO A 126 -0.68 6.55 -13.57
N ARG A 127 -0.14 5.59 -12.80
CA ARG A 127 -0.05 4.17 -13.14
C ARG A 127 -0.36 3.32 -11.93
N SER A 128 -1.03 2.21 -12.15
CA SER A 128 -1.25 1.21 -11.12
C SER A 128 -0.58 -0.11 -11.52
N VAL A 129 0.03 -0.76 -10.54
CA VAL A 129 0.59 -2.10 -10.67
C VAL A 129 -0.16 -3.02 -9.72
N VAL A 130 -0.54 -4.19 -10.20
CA VAL A 130 -1.16 -5.25 -9.41
C VAL A 130 -0.28 -6.48 -9.48
N TYR A 131 0.00 -7.05 -8.32
CA TYR A 131 0.78 -8.27 -8.19
C TYR A 131 0.05 -9.33 -7.37
N SER A 132 0.16 -10.59 -7.80
CA SER A 132 -0.34 -11.77 -7.09
C SER A 132 0.79 -12.75 -6.82
N THR A 133 1.00 -13.08 -5.54
CA THR A 133 1.98 -14.09 -5.13
C THR A 133 1.52 -15.51 -5.51
N THR A 134 0.22 -15.78 -5.43
CA THR A 134 -0.33 -17.12 -5.66
C THR A 134 -0.16 -17.57 -7.11
N SER A 135 -0.33 -16.64 -8.06
CA SER A 135 -0.28 -16.94 -9.49
C SER A 135 0.96 -16.35 -10.16
N ASN A 136 1.79 -15.63 -9.41
CA ASN A 136 2.94 -14.88 -9.90
C ASN A 136 2.61 -13.97 -11.10
N TYR A 137 1.39 -13.41 -11.12
CA TYR A 137 0.95 -12.47 -12.15
C TYR A 137 1.25 -11.05 -11.74
N THR A 138 1.69 -10.26 -12.71
CA THR A 138 1.85 -8.81 -12.59
C THR A 138 1.15 -8.14 -13.76
N TYR A 139 0.26 -7.22 -13.47
CA TYR A 139 -0.43 -6.41 -14.46
C TYR A 139 -0.19 -4.93 -14.18
N VAL A 140 -0.10 -4.17 -15.28
CA VAL A 140 0.15 -2.73 -15.25
C VAL A 140 -0.98 -2.02 -15.97
N SER A 141 -1.50 -0.95 -15.37
CA SER A 141 -2.46 -0.08 -16.06
C SER A 141 -1.76 0.67 -17.21
N THR A 142 -2.40 0.73 -18.36
CA THR A 142 -1.87 1.46 -19.52
C THR A 142 -2.38 2.90 -19.58
N ASN A 143 -3.38 3.22 -18.75
CA ASN A 143 -3.97 4.55 -18.66
C ASN A 143 -4.14 5.02 -17.21
N PRO A 144 -4.26 6.35 -16.95
CA PRO A 144 -4.40 6.90 -15.60
C PRO A 144 -5.63 6.42 -14.83
N THR A 145 -6.70 6.07 -15.53
CA THR A 145 -7.97 5.66 -14.91
C THR A 145 -8.00 4.17 -14.54
N GLY A 146 -6.94 3.41 -14.87
CA GLY A 146 -6.88 1.97 -14.56
C GLY A 146 -7.93 1.13 -15.30
N THR A 147 -8.41 1.60 -16.47
CA THR A 147 -9.42 0.89 -17.25
C THR A 147 -8.85 -0.15 -18.22
N GLN A 148 -7.55 -0.02 -18.50
CA GLN A 148 -6.84 -0.92 -19.41
C GLN A 148 -5.59 -1.47 -18.72
N TRP A 149 -5.36 -2.77 -18.90
CA TRP A 149 -4.29 -3.49 -18.22
C TRP A 149 -3.53 -4.38 -19.20
N THR A 150 -2.21 -4.44 -19.03
CA THR A 150 -1.33 -5.37 -19.75
C THR A 150 -0.53 -6.19 -18.74
N ALA A 151 -0.23 -7.44 -19.11
CA ALA A 151 0.69 -8.25 -18.32
C ALA A 151 2.11 -7.68 -18.43
N ALA A 152 2.85 -7.71 -17.31
CA ALA A 152 4.25 -7.33 -17.30
C ALA A 152 5.09 -8.31 -18.14
N THR A 153 6.13 -7.81 -18.81
CA THR A 153 7.04 -8.62 -19.64
C THR A 153 7.87 -9.57 -18.80
N THR A 154 8.43 -9.08 -17.69
CA THR A 154 9.08 -9.93 -16.68
C THR A 154 8.31 -9.84 -15.37
N ARG A 155 8.45 -10.84 -14.51
CA ARG A 155 7.69 -10.93 -13.26
C ARG A 155 8.61 -10.84 -12.05
N PRO A 156 8.15 -10.22 -10.95
CA PRO A 156 8.84 -10.29 -9.67
C PRO A 156 9.01 -11.76 -9.23
N GLN A 157 10.18 -12.09 -8.70
CA GLN A 157 10.45 -13.42 -8.13
C GLN A 157 10.55 -13.28 -6.61
N LEU A 158 9.40 -13.11 -5.95
CA LEU A 158 9.33 -12.91 -4.50
C LEU A 158 8.59 -14.05 -3.81
N THR A 159 9.07 -14.37 -2.63
CA THR A 159 8.36 -15.23 -1.66
C THR A 159 7.96 -14.39 -0.45
N GLY A 160 6.77 -14.62 0.10
CA GLY A 160 6.33 -13.95 1.31
C GLY A 160 6.20 -12.43 1.19
N LEU A 161 5.43 -11.97 0.19
CA LEU A 161 5.18 -10.53 -0.02
C LEU A 161 4.73 -9.84 1.26
N THR A 162 5.38 -8.75 1.62
CA THR A 162 5.02 -7.92 2.78
C THR A 162 4.47 -6.55 2.36
N LYS A 163 5.00 -5.94 1.30
CA LYS A 163 4.55 -4.62 0.85
C LYS A 163 4.84 -4.36 -0.63
N GLY A 164 3.96 -3.57 -1.24
CA GLY A 164 4.22 -2.87 -2.50
C GLY A 164 4.28 -1.37 -2.27
N LEU A 165 5.22 -0.67 -2.91
CA LEU A 165 5.38 0.78 -2.80
C LEU A 165 5.88 1.39 -4.10
N TYR A 166 5.56 2.68 -4.26
CA TYR A 166 6.11 3.55 -5.28
C TYR A 166 7.06 4.55 -4.63
N VAL A 167 8.19 4.77 -5.25
CA VAL A 167 9.23 5.69 -4.78
C VAL A 167 9.72 6.52 -5.95
N ASN A 168 9.97 7.82 -5.70
CA ASN A 168 10.76 8.65 -6.57
C ASN A 168 12.10 8.92 -5.88
N GLU A 169 13.13 8.19 -6.27
CA GLU A 169 14.48 8.31 -5.73
C GLU A 169 15.36 9.06 -6.73
N ALA A 170 15.81 10.26 -6.35
CA ALA A 170 16.65 11.11 -7.17
C ALA A 170 16.11 11.33 -8.61
N GLY A 171 14.80 11.48 -8.75
CA GLY A 171 14.12 11.66 -10.04
C GLY A 171 13.79 10.36 -10.78
N THR A 172 14.20 9.21 -10.26
CA THR A 172 13.87 7.91 -10.83
C THR A 172 12.57 7.36 -10.22
N ASN A 173 11.56 7.21 -11.05
CA ASN A 173 10.28 6.64 -10.66
C ASN A 173 10.36 5.11 -10.58
N THR A 174 10.15 4.56 -9.41
CA THR A 174 10.38 3.16 -9.12
C THR A 174 9.15 2.51 -8.49
N PHE A 175 8.68 1.41 -9.06
CA PHE A 175 7.76 0.48 -8.41
C PHE A 175 8.57 -0.60 -7.71
N MET A 176 8.26 -0.85 -6.46
CA MET A 176 8.97 -1.84 -5.65
C MET A 176 8.00 -2.76 -4.93
N LEU A 177 8.31 -4.04 -4.95
CA LEU A 177 7.68 -5.07 -4.12
C LEU A 177 8.73 -5.63 -3.17
N ILE A 178 8.38 -5.80 -1.91
CA ILE A 178 9.25 -6.44 -0.92
C ILE A 178 8.59 -7.69 -0.34
N GLY A 179 9.42 -8.68 -0.04
CA GLY A 179 8.97 -9.92 0.59
C GLY A 179 10.16 -10.67 1.19
N ASN A 180 10.01 -11.10 2.46
CA ASN A 180 11.11 -11.67 3.23
C ASN A 180 12.34 -10.73 3.22
N ASN A 181 13.49 -11.21 2.76
CA ASN A 181 14.72 -10.44 2.60
C ASN A 181 15.00 -10.04 1.13
N MET A 182 13.98 -10.03 0.29
CA MET A 182 14.07 -9.77 -1.15
C MET A 182 13.28 -8.52 -1.54
N LYS A 183 13.74 -7.84 -2.59
CA LYS A 183 12.99 -6.82 -3.32
C LYS A 183 12.94 -7.12 -4.80
N SER A 184 11.85 -6.78 -5.44
CA SER A 184 11.74 -6.68 -6.90
C SER A 184 11.44 -5.25 -7.29
N VAL A 185 12.17 -4.72 -8.24
CA VAL A 185 12.16 -3.32 -8.63
C VAL A 185 11.88 -3.20 -10.12
N SER A 186 11.03 -2.24 -10.47
CA SER A 186 10.77 -1.83 -11.84
C SER A 186 10.89 -0.31 -11.97
N THR A 187 11.70 0.15 -12.92
CA THR A 187 11.86 1.56 -13.28
C THR A 187 11.20 1.90 -14.61
N ASP A 188 10.56 0.95 -15.26
CA ASP A 188 9.93 1.06 -16.57
C ASP A 188 8.41 0.86 -16.52
N ARG A 189 7.76 1.50 -15.60
CA ARG A 189 6.29 1.49 -15.44
C ARG A 189 5.71 0.16 -14.93
N GLY A 190 6.52 -0.72 -14.34
CA GLY A 190 6.09 -2.04 -13.87
C GLY A 190 6.14 -3.15 -14.92
N ASN A 191 6.72 -2.89 -16.10
CA ASN A 191 6.78 -3.88 -17.18
C ASN A 191 7.90 -4.90 -16.99
N ASN A 192 9.08 -4.45 -16.58
CA ASN A 192 10.22 -5.33 -16.31
C ASN A 192 10.63 -5.21 -14.84
N TRP A 193 10.92 -6.35 -14.24
CA TRP A 193 11.27 -6.46 -12.83
C TRP A 193 12.61 -7.15 -12.64
N THR A 194 13.43 -6.55 -11.77
CA THR A 194 14.70 -7.14 -11.32
C THR A 194 14.59 -7.45 -9.83
N THR A 195 14.91 -8.69 -9.45
CA THR A 195 14.85 -9.14 -8.06
C THR A 195 16.27 -9.22 -7.48
N SER A 196 16.41 -8.73 -6.25
CA SER A 196 17.67 -8.74 -5.50
C SER A 196 17.41 -8.86 -3.99
N THR A 197 18.45 -9.11 -3.20
CA THR A 197 18.35 -9.15 -1.75
C THR A 197 18.21 -7.74 -1.16
N LEU A 198 17.49 -7.64 -0.04
CA LEU A 198 17.40 -6.44 0.81
C LEU A 198 18.49 -6.42 1.90
N GLY A 199 19.27 -7.50 2.05
CA GLY A 199 20.29 -7.64 3.08
C GLY A 199 19.95 -8.77 4.07
N GLU A 200 20.38 -8.61 5.32
CA GLU A 200 20.34 -9.66 6.35
C GLU A 200 19.00 -9.81 7.06
N TYR A 201 18.14 -8.80 6.94
CA TYR A 201 16.88 -8.73 7.70
C TYR A 201 15.66 -9.12 6.86
N THR A 202 14.74 -9.83 7.49
CA THR A 202 13.37 -9.97 6.97
C THR A 202 12.60 -8.69 7.27
N LEU A 203 12.20 -7.96 6.22
CA LEU A 203 11.49 -6.69 6.37
C LEU A 203 9.98 -6.90 6.47
N THR A 204 9.35 -6.18 7.38
CA THR A 204 7.88 -6.11 7.50
C THR A 204 7.31 -4.83 6.93
N ASP A 205 8.11 -3.76 6.88
CA ASP A 205 7.73 -2.50 6.26
C ASP A 205 8.95 -1.73 5.79
N LEU A 206 8.76 -0.87 4.78
CA LEU A 206 9.80 -0.06 4.17
C LEU A 206 9.19 1.24 3.64
N ILE A 207 9.85 2.36 3.91
CA ILE A 207 9.51 3.67 3.33
C ILE A 207 10.78 4.41 2.90
N TYR A 208 10.63 5.35 1.96
CA TYR A 208 11.68 6.27 1.53
C TYR A 208 11.27 7.70 1.87
N VAL A 209 12.13 8.40 2.61
CA VAL A 209 11.86 9.74 3.14
C VAL A 209 13.16 10.52 3.22
N ASP A 210 13.17 11.73 2.65
CA ASP A 210 14.28 12.68 2.78
C ASP A 210 15.65 12.04 2.44
N SER A 211 15.70 11.36 1.28
CA SER A 211 16.88 10.64 0.76
C SER A 211 17.36 9.46 1.62
N ASN A 212 16.51 8.98 2.54
CA ASN A 212 16.82 7.81 3.36
C ASN A 212 15.71 6.76 3.26
N TRP A 213 16.12 5.51 3.34
CA TRP A 213 15.25 4.37 3.52
C TRP A 213 15.11 4.05 5.01
N TYR A 214 13.89 3.87 5.46
CA TYR A 214 13.57 3.41 6.81
C TYR A 214 12.80 2.11 6.73
N ALA A 215 13.18 1.13 7.54
CA ALA A 215 12.55 -0.17 7.53
C ALA A 215 12.29 -0.70 8.95
N ILE A 216 11.24 -1.50 9.09
CA ILE A 216 11.10 -2.41 10.22
C ILE A 216 11.57 -3.78 9.74
N GLY A 217 12.66 -4.24 10.34
CA GLY A 217 13.28 -5.52 10.07
C GLY A 217 13.25 -6.45 11.28
N SER A 218 13.49 -7.74 11.04
CA SER A 218 13.69 -8.75 12.07
C SER A 218 14.89 -9.61 11.73
N ASN A 219 15.72 -9.87 12.72
CA ASN A 219 16.80 -10.87 12.63
C ASN A 219 16.40 -12.24 13.21
N GLY A 220 15.11 -12.48 13.39
CA GLY A 220 14.55 -13.70 13.99
C GLY A 220 14.35 -13.63 15.51
N THR A 221 15.06 -12.76 16.23
CA THR A 221 14.95 -12.61 17.70
C THR A 221 14.37 -11.29 18.12
N LYS A 222 14.63 -10.22 17.38
CA LYS A 222 14.20 -8.84 17.69
C LYS A 222 13.67 -8.14 16.47
N ARG A 223 12.77 -7.18 16.70
CA ARG A 223 12.39 -6.18 15.71
C ARG A 223 13.25 -4.94 15.85
N LEU A 224 13.59 -4.36 14.72
CA LEU A 224 14.55 -3.28 14.63
C LEU A 224 14.00 -2.18 13.73
N LEU A 225 14.24 -0.92 14.10
CA LEU A 225 14.18 0.19 13.16
C LEU A 225 15.55 0.34 12.50
N LEU A 226 15.54 0.33 11.18
CA LEU A 226 16.71 0.40 10.34
C LEU A 226 16.65 1.67 9.49
N GLN A 227 17.81 2.27 9.20
CA GLN A 227 17.95 3.40 8.30
C GLN A 227 19.19 3.21 7.40
N ASN A 228 19.04 3.48 6.12
CA ASN A 228 20.16 3.54 5.18
C ASN A 228 19.84 4.51 4.04
N THR A 229 20.87 5.01 3.37
CA THR A 229 20.76 5.76 2.12
C THR A 229 20.47 4.85 0.92
N ALA A 230 20.81 3.57 1.01
CA ALA A 230 20.46 2.54 0.04
C ALA A 230 19.32 1.66 0.57
N SER A 231 18.55 1.04 -0.33
CA SER A 231 17.47 0.10 0.05
C SER A 231 17.97 -1.31 0.37
N THR A 232 19.11 -1.40 1.09
CA THR A 232 19.70 -2.63 1.63
C THR A 232 20.10 -2.37 3.08
N PHE A 233 20.04 -3.39 3.94
CA PHE A 233 20.23 -3.21 5.37
C PHE A 233 21.11 -4.33 5.95
N ASP A 234 22.04 -3.92 6.81
CA ASP A 234 22.88 -4.78 7.64
C ASP A 234 22.87 -4.28 9.09
N GLN A 235 23.70 -4.86 9.96
CA GLN A 235 23.74 -4.51 11.38
C GLN A 235 24.15 -3.06 11.64
N SER A 236 24.93 -2.44 10.75
CA SER A 236 25.36 -1.03 10.90
C SER A 236 24.21 -0.04 10.70
N ASN A 237 23.13 -0.47 10.08
CA ASN A 237 21.96 0.36 9.77
C ASN A 237 20.91 0.42 10.89
N LYS A 238 21.14 -0.30 12.00
CA LYS A 238 20.22 -0.30 13.13
C LYS A 238 20.19 1.05 13.83
N ILE A 239 18.99 1.61 14.01
CA ILE A 239 18.73 2.80 14.84
C ILE A 239 18.38 2.37 16.27
N LEU A 240 17.39 1.49 16.44
CA LEU A 240 16.90 1.05 17.73
C LEU A 240 16.19 -0.31 17.69
N ASP A 241 16.08 -0.94 18.85
CA ASP A 241 15.23 -2.10 19.08
C ASP A 241 13.77 -1.65 19.20
N LEU A 242 12.86 -2.38 18.57
CA LEU A 242 11.43 -2.12 18.60
C LEU A 242 10.69 -3.20 19.39
N PRO A 243 9.51 -2.89 19.95
CA PRO A 243 8.61 -3.91 20.49
C PRO A 243 8.22 -4.95 19.44
N ASP A 244 8.00 -6.19 19.84
CA ASP A 244 7.70 -7.32 18.93
C ASP A 244 6.42 -7.14 18.09
N TYR A 245 5.52 -6.27 18.53
CA TYR A 245 4.28 -5.95 17.81
C TYR A 245 4.43 -4.84 16.76
N SER A 246 5.61 -4.23 16.60
CA SER A 246 5.84 -3.18 15.58
C SER A 246 5.69 -3.75 14.16
N ARG A 247 4.83 -3.14 13.34
CA ARG A 247 4.46 -3.66 12.02
C ARG A 247 4.63 -2.68 10.88
N GLN A 248 4.63 -1.39 11.15
CA GLN A 248 4.56 -0.37 10.12
C GLN A 248 5.39 0.87 10.45
N VAL A 249 6.04 1.43 9.43
CA VAL A 249 6.70 2.74 9.43
C VAL A 249 5.89 3.67 8.56
N ILE A 250 5.59 4.86 9.06
CA ILE A 250 4.88 5.90 8.31
C ILE A 250 5.63 7.23 8.41
N LYS A 251 5.65 7.99 7.31
CA LYS A 251 6.04 9.41 7.34
C LYS A 251 4.85 10.23 7.82
N ILE A 252 5.06 11.05 8.81
CA ILE A 252 4.11 12.09 9.21
C ILE A 252 4.66 13.39 8.61
N ASN A 253 3.95 13.95 7.63
CA ASN A 253 4.30 15.27 7.10
C ASN A 253 4.05 16.31 8.19
N THR A 254 5.09 17.03 8.54
CA THR A 254 5.05 18.19 9.46
C THR A 254 4.78 19.44 8.65
#